data_cc2c328b6996ccf3892ae436361cb183
#
_entry.id   cc2c328b6996ccf3892ae436361cb183
#
_cell.length_a   1.000
_cell.length_b   1.000
_cell.length_c   1.000
_cell.angle_alpha   90.00
_cell.angle_beta   90.00
_cell.angle_gamma   90.00
#
_symmetry.space_group_name_H-M   'P 1'
#
loop_
_entity.id
_entity.type
_entity.pdbx_description
1 polymer ?
#
loop_
_entity_poly.entity_id
_entity_poly.type
_entity_poly.pdbx_seq_one_letter_code
_entity_poly.pdbx_strand_id
1 'polypeptide(L)'
;MRKKLTALVVLALAAGAAGAAGAADRIKVGFVSTLSGPQGAPGIDARDGFLLAVKLAGGKLGELPAEVLVTDDQFNPETGKQAVDRYVKRDRVDFVTGIIYSNVLLAAAPSAFEAKVPYVSSNAGPSQIAGSGCNAYFVSAAWQNDGYHEASGQYATSKGTKSVYLLAPNYPAGKDALAGFKRFYTGKVVDEVYPRLGQLDFAAELAQVRAAKPEAVYAFMPGGMGINFVKQYVAAGLSKDIQLILPGFSADEDTIKAVGEPMLGLFNPAHWAPDFDNAESKRFVAAFEKEYGRIPSIYAAQGYDAALMIDGAIRAVKGRVDDRDAAMRALKGGKPRSVRGDYRINNNGFPIQSYYLRVIGKDAQGRLINKTIGTVFANHADAYAKECKLK
;
A
#
# COMPACT_ATOMS: atom_id res chain seq x y z
N MET A 1 8.61 89.83 -17.51
CA MET A 1 8.18 88.61 -18.24
C MET A 1 8.68 87.37 -17.49
N ARG A 2 7.81 86.71 -16.72
CA ARG A 2 8.17 85.49 -15.91
C ARG A 2 7.53 84.24 -16.58
N LYS A 3 8.37 83.34 -17.08
CA LYS A 3 7.96 82.03 -17.62
C LYS A 3 7.79 81.08 -16.44
N LYS A 4 6.58 80.57 -16.26
CA LYS A 4 6.29 79.47 -15.32
C LYS A 4 6.57 78.15 -16.02
N LEU A 5 7.51 77.34 -15.50
CA LEU A 5 7.71 75.99 -15.88
C LEU A 5 6.72 75.12 -15.05
N THR A 6 5.86 74.41 -15.75
CA THR A 6 4.99 73.43 -15.15
C THR A 6 5.65 72.01 -15.23
N ALA A 7 6.03 71.45 -14.08
CA ALA A 7 6.61 70.12 -14.03
C ALA A 7 5.46 69.09 -14.01
N LEU A 8 5.42 68.25 -15.02
CA LEU A 8 4.51 67.09 -15.10
C LEU A 8 5.12 65.91 -14.34
N VAL A 9 4.52 65.51 -13.21
CA VAL A 9 4.91 64.32 -12.48
C VAL A 9 4.14 63.15 -13.09
N VAL A 10 4.86 62.25 -13.81
CA VAL A 10 4.34 60.99 -14.30
C VAL A 10 4.49 59.96 -13.19
N LEU A 11 3.35 59.61 -12.55
CA LEU A 11 3.26 58.54 -11.55
C LEU A 11 3.18 57.22 -12.32
N ALA A 12 4.29 56.45 -12.41
CA ALA A 12 4.28 55.08 -12.96
C ALA A 12 3.68 54.13 -11.92
N LEU A 13 2.45 53.69 -12.14
CA LEU A 13 1.87 52.52 -11.43
C LEU A 13 2.58 51.26 -11.90
N ALA A 14 3.51 50.76 -11.13
CA ALA A 14 4.01 49.41 -11.24
C ALA A 14 2.91 48.45 -10.67
N ALA A 15 2.00 48.03 -11.54
CA ALA A 15 1.09 46.91 -11.22
C ALA A 15 1.95 45.64 -11.15
N GLY A 16 2.27 45.22 -9.93
CA GLY A 16 2.87 43.94 -9.67
C GLY A 16 1.90 42.87 -10.14
N ALA A 17 2.21 42.22 -11.26
CA ALA A 17 1.56 40.98 -11.67
C ALA A 17 1.95 39.91 -10.65
N ALA A 18 1.18 39.79 -9.58
CA ALA A 18 1.13 38.54 -8.81
C ALA A 18 0.63 37.50 -9.78
N GLY A 19 1.52 36.70 -10.33
CA GLY A 19 1.16 35.56 -11.17
C GLY A 19 0.20 34.68 -10.38
N ALA A 20 -1.09 34.71 -10.74
CA ALA A 20 -2.03 33.72 -10.25
C ALA A 20 -1.49 32.37 -10.70
N ALA A 21 -1.08 31.53 -9.78
CA ALA A 21 -0.72 30.16 -10.06
C ALA A 21 -1.93 29.54 -10.78
N GLY A 22 -1.82 29.33 -12.08
CA GLY A 22 -2.87 28.75 -12.90
C GLY A 22 -3.01 27.27 -12.55
N ALA A 23 -4.20 26.69 -12.81
CA ALA A 23 -4.32 25.24 -12.77
C ALA A 23 -3.34 24.60 -13.75
N ALA A 24 -2.79 23.45 -13.38
CA ALA A 24 -1.91 22.68 -14.26
C ALA A 24 -2.64 22.27 -15.56
N ASP A 25 -1.97 22.27 -16.70
CA ASP A 25 -2.53 21.79 -17.96
C ASP A 25 -2.67 20.24 -17.98
N ARG A 26 -1.85 19.55 -17.23
CA ARG A 26 -1.83 18.09 -17.04
C ARG A 26 -1.26 17.74 -15.68
N ILE A 27 -1.56 16.51 -15.24
CA ILE A 27 -1.01 15.94 -14.01
C ILE A 27 0.04 14.89 -14.38
N LYS A 28 1.22 14.98 -13.77
CA LYS A 28 2.29 13.98 -13.91
C LYS A 28 2.41 13.18 -12.64
N VAL A 29 2.33 11.84 -12.76
CA VAL A 29 2.51 10.90 -11.63
C VAL A 29 3.69 10.00 -11.91
N GLY A 30 4.66 9.96 -11.01
CA GLY A 30 5.73 8.97 -11.03
C GLY A 30 5.29 7.71 -10.29
N PHE A 31 5.16 6.61 -11.00
CA PHE A 31 4.83 5.30 -10.46
C PHE A 31 6.06 4.40 -10.47
N VAL A 32 6.65 4.13 -9.30
CA VAL A 32 7.80 3.22 -9.14
C VAL A 32 7.31 1.94 -8.49
N SER A 33 7.67 0.79 -9.02
CA SER A 33 7.30 -0.49 -8.39
C SER A 33 8.19 -1.62 -8.88
N THR A 34 8.25 -2.71 -8.11
CA THR A 34 8.86 -3.95 -8.57
C THR A 34 7.94 -4.62 -9.59
N LEU A 35 8.34 -4.60 -10.86
CA LEU A 35 7.51 -5.08 -11.99
C LEU A 35 8.10 -6.32 -12.66
N SER A 36 9.25 -6.79 -12.23
CA SER A 36 9.94 -7.93 -12.81
C SER A 36 10.44 -8.93 -11.76
N GLY A 37 10.83 -10.11 -12.22
CA GLY A 37 11.35 -11.19 -11.37
C GLY A 37 10.26 -11.85 -10.49
N PRO A 38 10.68 -12.78 -9.60
CA PRO A 38 9.76 -13.55 -8.74
C PRO A 38 8.96 -12.68 -7.78
N GLN A 39 9.39 -11.45 -7.49
CA GLN A 39 8.75 -10.51 -6.58
C GLN A 39 7.88 -9.47 -7.30
N GLY A 40 7.70 -9.58 -8.62
CA GLY A 40 7.05 -8.57 -9.46
C GLY A 40 5.51 -8.55 -9.38
N ALA A 41 4.86 -9.68 -9.11
CA ALA A 41 3.39 -9.78 -9.17
C ALA A 41 2.65 -8.72 -8.34
N PRO A 42 3.00 -8.45 -7.07
CA PRO A 42 2.37 -7.39 -6.29
C PRO A 42 2.47 -5.99 -6.91
N GLY A 43 3.62 -5.67 -7.51
CA GLY A 43 3.84 -4.38 -8.17
C GLY A 43 3.09 -4.24 -9.48
N ILE A 44 3.01 -5.31 -10.27
CA ILE A 44 2.21 -5.38 -11.50
C ILE A 44 0.73 -5.13 -11.16
N ASP A 45 0.21 -5.80 -10.14
CA ASP A 45 -1.17 -5.63 -9.71
C ASP A 45 -1.46 -4.21 -9.23
N ALA A 46 -0.58 -3.63 -8.40
CA ALA A 46 -0.74 -2.25 -7.95
C ALA A 46 -0.70 -1.25 -9.12
N ARG A 47 0.19 -1.45 -10.10
CA ARG A 47 0.24 -0.65 -11.33
C ARG A 47 -1.07 -0.79 -12.12
N ASP A 48 -1.53 -2.01 -12.33
CA ASP A 48 -2.73 -2.29 -13.13
C ASP A 48 -3.96 -1.67 -12.47
N GLY A 49 -4.09 -1.77 -11.15
CA GLY A 49 -5.16 -1.10 -10.40
C GLY A 49 -5.12 0.43 -10.55
N PHE A 50 -3.93 1.03 -10.42
CA PHE A 50 -3.75 2.47 -10.61
C PHE A 50 -4.11 2.92 -12.02
N LEU A 51 -3.57 2.26 -13.04
CA LEU A 51 -3.83 2.58 -14.44
C LEU A 51 -5.29 2.34 -14.83
N LEU A 52 -5.95 1.34 -14.24
CA LEU A 52 -7.39 1.12 -14.43
C LEU A 52 -8.20 2.30 -13.92
N ALA A 53 -7.90 2.85 -12.74
CA ALA A 53 -8.60 4.01 -12.22
C ALA A 53 -8.46 5.22 -13.16
N VAL A 54 -7.26 5.49 -13.66
CA VAL A 54 -6.99 6.55 -14.64
C VAL A 54 -7.77 6.29 -15.94
N LYS A 55 -7.77 5.05 -16.46
CA LYS A 55 -8.50 4.66 -17.66
C LYS A 55 -10.00 4.87 -17.50
N LEU A 56 -10.59 4.45 -16.38
CA LEU A 56 -12.02 4.62 -16.09
C LEU A 56 -12.43 6.09 -15.92
N ALA A 57 -11.49 6.96 -15.62
CA ALA A 57 -11.65 8.42 -15.61
C ALA A 57 -11.35 9.09 -16.96
N GLY A 58 -11.25 8.30 -18.04
CA GLY A 58 -11.00 8.83 -19.40
C GLY A 58 -9.57 9.37 -19.59
N GLY A 59 -8.56 8.80 -18.91
CA GLY A 59 -7.19 9.25 -18.98
C GLY A 59 -6.90 10.50 -18.14
N LYS A 60 -7.71 10.75 -17.11
CA LYS A 60 -7.68 11.98 -16.32
C LYS A 60 -7.47 11.70 -14.83
N LEU A 61 -6.96 12.71 -14.12
CA LEU A 61 -6.98 12.83 -12.66
C LEU A 61 -7.39 14.27 -12.31
N GLY A 62 -8.41 14.43 -11.47
CA GLY A 62 -8.94 15.75 -11.10
C GLY A 62 -9.47 16.55 -12.29
N GLU A 63 -10.04 15.90 -13.31
CA GLU A 63 -10.50 16.43 -14.60
C GLU A 63 -9.37 16.87 -15.56
N LEU A 64 -8.09 16.77 -15.18
CA LEU A 64 -6.95 17.12 -16.00
C LEU A 64 -6.34 15.87 -16.67
N PRO A 65 -5.82 15.99 -17.90
CA PRO A 65 -5.09 14.89 -18.53
C PRO A 65 -4.00 14.35 -17.60
N ALA A 66 -3.90 13.03 -17.46
CA ALA A 66 -2.91 12.38 -16.60
C ALA A 66 -1.80 11.73 -17.44
N GLU A 67 -0.55 12.01 -17.07
CA GLU A 67 0.65 11.34 -17.57
C GLU A 67 1.24 10.50 -16.44
N VAL A 68 1.24 9.17 -16.58
CA VAL A 68 1.78 8.25 -15.57
C VAL A 68 3.11 7.68 -16.09
N LEU A 69 4.19 8.07 -15.44
CA LEU A 69 5.55 7.58 -15.74
C LEU A 69 5.81 6.34 -14.91
N VAL A 70 5.87 5.17 -15.53
CA VAL A 70 6.08 3.89 -14.84
C VAL A 70 7.54 3.47 -14.89
N THR A 71 8.11 3.07 -13.75
CA THR A 71 9.49 2.57 -13.66
C THR A 71 9.54 1.31 -12.80
N ASP A 72 10.24 0.28 -13.30
CA ASP A 72 10.57 -0.93 -12.55
C ASP A 72 11.76 -0.66 -11.63
N ASP A 73 11.59 -0.83 -10.32
CA ASP A 73 12.66 -0.74 -9.34
C ASP A 73 13.49 -2.03 -9.24
N GLN A 74 13.06 -3.10 -9.94
CA GLN A 74 13.75 -4.39 -9.99
C GLN A 74 14.01 -5.02 -8.61
N PHE A 75 13.14 -4.69 -7.62
CA PHE A 75 13.32 -5.13 -6.24
C PHE A 75 14.61 -4.58 -5.58
N ASN A 76 15.14 -3.46 -6.08
CA ASN A 76 16.40 -2.87 -5.67
C ASN A 76 16.19 -1.45 -5.11
N PRO A 77 16.59 -1.20 -3.84
CA PRO A 77 16.44 0.11 -3.20
C PRO A 77 17.14 1.25 -3.93
N GLU A 78 18.33 1.01 -4.50
CA GLU A 78 19.07 2.05 -5.21
C GLU A 78 18.39 2.40 -6.54
N THR A 79 17.91 1.39 -7.29
CA THR A 79 17.15 1.62 -8.53
C THR A 79 15.86 2.40 -8.24
N GLY A 80 15.15 2.05 -7.16
CA GLY A 80 13.96 2.77 -6.72
C GLY A 80 14.27 4.23 -6.37
N LYS A 81 15.36 4.47 -5.64
CA LYS A 81 15.84 5.81 -5.30
C LYS A 81 16.16 6.63 -6.56
N GLN A 82 16.93 6.08 -7.48
CA GLN A 82 17.29 6.74 -8.74
C GLN A 82 16.04 7.08 -9.58
N ALA A 83 15.03 6.22 -9.59
CA ALA A 83 13.76 6.49 -10.26
C ALA A 83 13.04 7.69 -9.66
N VAL A 84 12.93 7.77 -8.32
CA VAL A 84 12.30 8.92 -7.63
C VAL A 84 13.13 10.18 -7.81
N ASP A 85 14.47 10.11 -7.70
CA ASP A 85 15.36 11.23 -7.98
C ASP A 85 15.14 11.83 -9.39
N ARG A 86 15.01 10.95 -10.40
CA ARG A 86 14.72 11.38 -11.77
C ARG A 86 13.35 12.04 -11.88
N TYR A 87 12.31 11.45 -11.28
CA TYR A 87 10.96 11.98 -11.29
C TYR A 87 10.88 13.37 -10.70
N VAL A 88 11.55 13.57 -9.56
CA VAL A 88 11.54 14.86 -8.85
C VAL A 88 12.37 15.91 -9.58
N LYS A 89 13.61 15.58 -9.97
CA LYS A 89 14.59 16.55 -10.47
C LYS A 89 14.44 16.85 -11.95
N ARG A 90 14.17 15.84 -12.78
CA ARG A 90 14.12 15.96 -14.23
C ARG A 90 12.70 16.02 -14.78
N ASP A 91 11.88 15.03 -14.41
CA ASP A 91 10.56 14.85 -14.99
C ASP A 91 9.51 15.77 -14.33
N ARG A 92 9.83 16.31 -13.15
CA ARG A 92 9.02 17.27 -12.38
C ARG A 92 7.60 16.78 -12.18
N VAL A 93 7.47 15.58 -11.63
CA VAL A 93 6.16 14.98 -11.33
C VAL A 93 5.44 15.74 -10.22
N ASP A 94 4.10 15.69 -10.27
CA ASP A 94 3.24 16.28 -9.25
C ASP A 94 3.06 15.37 -8.04
N PHE A 95 3.07 14.06 -8.26
CA PHE A 95 2.92 13.02 -7.24
C PHE A 95 3.87 11.86 -7.51
N VAL A 96 4.30 11.18 -6.45
CA VAL A 96 5.01 9.90 -6.52
C VAL A 96 4.18 8.83 -5.82
N THR A 97 4.14 7.62 -6.37
CA THR A 97 3.40 6.47 -5.81
C THR A 97 4.02 5.14 -6.24
N GLY A 98 3.47 4.01 -5.77
CA GLY A 98 3.62 2.67 -6.35
C GLY A 98 4.57 1.72 -5.64
N ILE A 99 5.45 2.15 -4.75
CA ILE A 99 6.46 1.26 -4.14
C ILE A 99 5.81 0.22 -3.23
N ILE A 100 6.15 -1.06 -3.49
CA ILE A 100 5.62 -2.22 -2.74
C ILE A 100 6.47 -2.53 -1.51
N TYR A 101 7.80 -2.55 -1.65
CA TYR A 101 8.69 -3.06 -0.60
C TYR A 101 9.25 -1.95 0.27
N SER A 102 9.18 -2.12 1.59
CA SER A 102 9.53 -1.08 2.56
C SER A 102 11.01 -0.67 2.54
N ASN A 103 11.92 -1.57 2.19
CA ASN A 103 13.34 -1.23 2.02
C ASN A 103 13.55 -0.30 0.80
N VAL A 104 12.79 -0.49 -0.28
CA VAL A 104 12.82 0.41 -1.44
C VAL A 104 12.22 1.76 -1.08
N LEU A 105 11.07 1.77 -0.38
CA LEU A 105 10.43 3.02 0.05
C LEU A 105 11.36 3.85 0.96
N LEU A 106 11.97 3.24 1.95
CA LEU A 106 12.87 3.94 2.89
C LEU A 106 14.10 4.55 2.20
N ALA A 107 14.58 3.95 1.11
CA ALA A 107 15.65 4.50 0.30
C ALA A 107 15.19 5.63 -0.63
N ALA A 108 13.98 5.53 -1.20
CA ALA A 108 13.50 6.40 -2.27
C ALA A 108 12.70 7.62 -1.77
N ALA A 109 11.89 7.47 -0.71
CA ALA A 109 10.99 8.50 -0.22
C ALA A 109 11.69 9.81 0.23
N PRO A 110 12.90 9.80 0.83
CA PRO A 110 13.59 11.04 1.19
C PRO A 110 13.74 12.02 0.04
N SER A 111 14.01 11.54 -1.19
CA SER A 111 14.12 12.41 -2.37
C SER A 111 12.84 13.18 -2.69
N ALA A 112 11.67 12.52 -2.53
CA ALA A 112 10.37 13.18 -2.69
C ALA A 112 10.09 14.16 -1.55
N PHE A 113 10.43 13.80 -0.31
CA PHE A 113 10.20 14.63 0.87
C PHE A 113 11.02 15.93 0.85
N GLU A 114 12.31 15.85 0.51
CA GLU A 114 13.21 16.98 0.38
C GLU A 114 12.74 17.97 -0.70
N ALA A 115 12.21 17.45 -1.80
CA ALA A 115 11.65 18.26 -2.88
C ALA A 115 10.20 18.68 -2.63
N LYS A 116 9.62 18.33 -1.47
CA LYS A 116 8.21 18.60 -1.13
C LYS A 116 7.21 18.06 -2.15
N VAL A 117 7.55 16.96 -2.83
CA VAL A 117 6.63 16.27 -3.75
C VAL A 117 5.77 15.30 -2.95
N PRO A 118 4.42 15.39 -3.00
CA PRO A 118 3.53 14.46 -2.35
C PRO A 118 3.83 13.00 -2.71
N TYR A 119 4.11 12.19 -1.69
CA TYR A 119 4.26 10.75 -1.82
C TYR A 119 2.98 10.07 -1.31
N VAL A 120 2.25 9.41 -2.22
CA VAL A 120 1.06 8.63 -1.89
C VAL A 120 1.43 7.15 -1.93
N SER A 121 1.65 6.52 -0.76
CA SER A 121 1.98 5.10 -0.73
C SER A 121 0.78 4.26 -1.11
N SER A 122 0.96 3.40 -2.10
CA SER A 122 -0.04 2.40 -2.49
C SER A 122 0.12 1.08 -1.74
N ASN A 123 1.23 0.85 -1.04
CA ASN A 123 1.42 -0.36 -0.25
C ASN A 123 2.40 -0.17 0.91
N ALA A 124 3.69 0.05 0.65
CA ALA A 124 4.71 0.09 1.70
C ALA A 124 4.39 1.12 2.79
N GLY A 125 4.34 0.67 4.04
CA GLY A 125 3.99 1.49 5.20
C GLY A 125 4.84 1.20 6.43
N PRO A 126 6.20 1.32 6.36
CA PRO A 126 7.07 0.93 7.45
C PRO A 126 6.91 1.78 8.70
N SER A 127 7.12 1.17 9.86
CA SER A 127 7.02 1.80 11.18
C SER A 127 7.94 3.03 11.32
N GLN A 128 9.08 3.04 10.63
CA GLN A 128 10.03 4.15 10.65
C GLN A 128 9.42 5.48 10.19
N ILE A 129 8.50 5.47 9.23
CA ILE A 129 7.80 6.67 8.77
C ILE A 129 6.38 6.80 9.34
N ALA A 130 5.93 5.86 10.16
CA ALA A 130 4.67 5.97 10.89
C ALA A 130 4.83 6.68 12.25
N GLY A 131 5.99 6.52 12.89
CA GLY A 131 6.32 7.11 14.17
C GLY A 131 7.08 8.44 14.07
N SER A 132 8.22 8.52 14.77
CA SER A 132 9.04 9.73 14.86
C SER A 132 9.60 10.24 13.53
N GLY A 133 9.73 9.38 12.52
CA GLY A 133 10.14 9.73 11.14
C GLY A 133 8.99 10.13 10.22
N CYS A 134 7.79 10.41 10.76
CA CYS A 134 6.65 10.85 9.95
C CYS A 134 6.97 12.13 9.17
N ASN A 135 6.43 12.23 7.97
CA ASN A 135 6.73 13.34 7.07
C ASN A 135 5.46 14.03 6.57
N ALA A 136 5.51 15.36 6.44
CA ALA A 136 4.37 16.15 6.00
C ALA A 136 3.93 15.80 4.56
N TYR A 137 4.88 15.37 3.72
CA TYR A 137 4.66 15.04 2.31
C TYR A 137 4.41 13.53 2.08
N PHE A 138 4.15 12.76 3.14
CA PHE A 138 3.75 11.35 3.07
C PHE A 138 2.28 11.16 3.43
N VAL A 139 1.59 10.31 2.67
CA VAL A 139 0.28 9.74 3.01
C VAL A 139 0.18 8.32 2.46
N SER A 140 -0.45 7.42 3.19
CA SER A 140 -0.74 6.05 2.73
C SER A 140 -2.20 5.94 2.30
N ALA A 141 -2.42 5.54 1.05
CA ALA A 141 -3.73 5.12 0.56
C ALA A 141 -4.06 3.67 0.95
N ALA A 142 -3.14 2.95 1.55
CA ALA A 142 -3.25 1.52 1.82
C ALA A 142 -3.35 1.20 3.31
N TRP A 143 -2.25 1.17 4.02
CA TRP A 143 -2.15 0.66 5.39
C TRP A 143 -0.86 1.12 6.08
N GLN A 144 -0.72 0.81 7.37
CA GLN A 144 0.56 0.78 8.06
C GLN A 144 0.95 -0.70 8.23
N ASN A 145 2.22 -1.04 8.07
CA ASN A 145 2.69 -2.43 7.95
C ASN A 145 2.15 -3.40 9.01
N ASP A 146 2.00 -2.96 10.26
CA ASP A 146 1.59 -3.85 11.36
C ASP A 146 0.12 -4.34 11.25
N GLY A 147 -0.76 -3.56 10.63
CA GLY A 147 -2.21 -3.74 10.75
C GLY A 147 -2.76 -5.13 10.41
N TYR A 148 -2.30 -5.77 9.33
CA TYR A 148 -2.73 -7.14 9.00
C TYR A 148 -2.18 -8.16 9.98
N HIS A 149 -0.99 -7.90 10.48
CA HIS A 149 -0.28 -8.78 11.39
C HIS A 149 -0.87 -8.69 12.79
N GLU A 150 -1.26 -7.48 13.23
CA GLU A 150 -2.05 -7.26 14.44
C GLU A 150 -3.38 -8.02 14.37
N ALA A 151 -4.08 -7.92 13.25
CA ALA A 151 -5.32 -8.66 13.02
C ALA A 151 -5.11 -10.18 12.99
N SER A 152 -3.96 -10.66 12.49
CA SER A 152 -3.60 -12.08 12.52
C SER A 152 -3.30 -12.57 13.94
N GLY A 153 -2.60 -11.77 14.75
CA GLY A 153 -2.35 -12.06 16.16
C GLY A 153 -3.65 -12.10 16.98
N GLN A 154 -4.55 -11.14 16.76
CA GLN A 154 -5.89 -11.13 17.36
C GLN A 154 -6.71 -12.33 16.96
N TYR A 155 -6.67 -12.74 15.69
CA TYR A 155 -7.33 -13.96 15.21
C TYR A 155 -6.78 -15.20 15.92
N ALA A 156 -5.47 -15.39 15.97
CA ALA A 156 -4.84 -16.52 16.64
C ALA A 156 -5.24 -16.59 18.13
N THR A 157 -5.24 -15.45 18.81
CA THR A 157 -5.70 -15.34 20.21
C THR A 157 -7.18 -15.73 20.35
N SER A 158 -8.05 -15.22 19.48
CA SER A 158 -9.49 -15.51 19.52
C SER A 158 -9.82 -16.98 19.26
N LYS A 159 -8.93 -17.70 18.56
CA LYS A 159 -9.04 -19.14 18.33
C LYS A 159 -8.46 -19.99 19.45
N GLY A 160 -7.84 -19.36 20.45
CA GLY A 160 -7.22 -20.08 21.56
C GLY A 160 -5.93 -20.82 21.18
N THR A 161 -5.26 -20.38 20.08
CA THR A 161 -3.99 -20.98 19.64
C THR A 161 -2.93 -20.79 20.72
N LYS A 162 -2.42 -21.89 21.27
CA LYS A 162 -1.55 -21.88 22.46
C LYS A 162 -0.09 -21.61 22.12
N SER A 163 0.37 -22.04 20.94
CA SER A 163 1.77 -21.87 20.53
C SER A 163 1.89 -21.60 19.04
N VAL A 164 2.77 -20.63 18.69
CA VAL A 164 2.99 -20.20 17.31
C VAL A 164 4.49 -20.12 17.01
N TYR A 165 4.86 -20.61 15.83
CA TYR A 165 6.16 -20.38 15.20
C TYR A 165 6.04 -19.22 14.22
N LEU A 166 6.87 -18.20 14.33
CA LEU A 166 6.76 -16.96 13.55
C LEU A 166 7.81 -16.90 12.44
N LEU A 167 7.39 -16.60 11.22
CA LEU A 167 8.23 -16.47 10.05
C LEU A 167 7.91 -15.20 9.26
N ALA A 168 8.93 -14.36 9.01
CA ALA A 168 8.83 -13.19 8.12
C ALA A 168 10.19 -12.88 7.49
N PRO A 169 10.27 -12.30 6.28
CA PRO A 169 11.56 -12.00 5.65
C PRO A 169 12.34 -10.93 6.43
N ASN A 170 13.68 -11.04 6.37
CA ASN A 170 14.57 -10.11 7.06
C ASN A 170 14.67 -8.75 6.35
N TYR A 171 13.66 -7.89 6.55
CA TYR A 171 13.62 -6.51 6.07
C TYR A 171 12.62 -5.70 6.93
N PRO A 172 12.48 -4.36 6.76
CA PRO A 172 11.65 -3.54 7.64
C PRO A 172 10.22 -4.06 7.84
N ALA A 173 9.49 -4.38 6.74
CA ALA A 173 8.12 -4.88 6.88
C ALA A 173 8.05 -6.28 7.52
N GLY A 174 9.08 -7.12 7.39
CA GLY A 174 9.13 -8.40 8.10
C GLY A 174 9.29 -8.22 9.61
N LYS A 175 10.08 -7.23 10.04
CA LYS A 175 10.21 -6.86 11.46
C LYS A 175 8.90 -6.29 12.01
N ASP A 176 8.30 -5.37 11.27
CA ASP A 176 6.99 -4.80 11.60
C ASP A 176 5.92 -5.91 11.71
N ALA A 177 5.94 -6.88 10.80
CA ALA A 177 4.99 -7.98 10.76
C ALA A 177 4.99 -8.80 12.06
N LEU A 178 6.15 -9.25 12.50
CA LEU A 178 6.24 -10.06 13.71
C LEU A 178 6.02 -9.24 14.99
N ALA A 179 6.43 -7.97 14.99
CA ALA A 179 6.12 -7.04 16.07
C ALA A 179 4.60 -6.81 16.19
N GLY A 180 3.92 -6.56 15.06
CA GLY A 180 2.46 -6.39 15.00
C GLY A 180 1.72 -7.64 15.46
N PHE A 181 2.08 -8.82 14.96
CA PHE A 181 1.47 -10.07 15.38
C PHE A 181 1.58 -10.27 16.91
N LYS A 182 2.78 -10.11 17.48
CA LYS A 182 3.03 -10.29 18.92
C LYS A 182 2.27 -9.29 19.79
N ARG A 183 1.93 -8.11 19.27
CA ARG A 183 1.18 -7.09 20.03
C ARG A 183 -0.22 -7.56 20.42
N PHE A 184 -0.85 -8.43 19.61
CA PHE A 184 -2.20 -8.93 19.84
C PHE A 184 -2.28 -10.44 20.08
N TYR A 185 -1.15 -11.15 20.05
CA TYR A 185 -1.09 -12.56 20.34
C TYR A 185 -0.71 -12.81 21.80
N THR A 186 -1.55 -13.59 22.51
CA THR A 186 -1.38 -13.86 23.96
C THR A 186 -0.84 -15.24 24.26
N GLY A 187 -0.68 -16.11 23.25
CA GLY A 187 -0.10 -17.45 23.42
C GLY A 187 1.44 -17.44 23.43
N LYS A 188 2.03 -18.63 23.43
CA LYS A 188 3.49 -18.81 23.43
C LYS A 188 4.05 -18.64 22.02
N VAL A 189 5.00 -17.73 21.83
CA VAL A 189 5.87 -17.72 20.65
C VAL A 189 6.97 -18.77 20.89
N VAL A 190 6.99 -19.80 20.03
CA VAL A 190 7.95 -20.92 20.13
C VAL A 190 9.30 -20.46 19.58
N ASP A 191 9.28 -19.79 18.43
CA ASP A 191 10.46 -19.21 17.80
C ASP A 191 10.08 -18.09 16.85
N GLU A 192 11.05 -17.25 16.47
CA GLU A 192 10.90 -16.12 15.58
C GLU A 192 12.06 -16.10 14.57
N VAL A 193 11.76 -16.47 13.32
CA VAL A 193 12.78 -16.68 12.28
C VAL A 193 12.59 -15.72 11.13
N TYR A 194 13.69 -15.18 10.63
CA TYR A 194 13.73 -14.21 9.55
C TYR A 194 14.54 -14.73 8.35
N PRO A 195 13.91 -15.48 7.42
CA PRO A 195 14.53 -15.87 6.16
C PRO A 195 15.01 -14.66 5.37
N ARG A 196 15.97 -14.87 4.47
CA ARG A 196 16.46 -13.79 3.60
C ARG A 196 15.33 -13.29 2.70
N LEU A 197 15.22 -11.96 2.56
CA LEU A 197 14.26 -11.35 1.62
C LEU A 197 14.55 -11.86 0.19
N GLY A 198 13.50 -12.35 -0.48
CA GLY A 198 13.59 -12.95 -1.82
C GLY A 198 13.99 -14.44 -1.85
N GLN A 199 14.15 -15.09 -0.68
CA GLN A 199 14.39 -16.55 -0.59
C GLN A 199 13.20 -17.32 -1.19
N LEU A 200 13.49 -18.41 -1.92
CA LEU A 200 12.48 -19.27 -2.55
C LEU A 200 12.53 -20.75 -2.07
N ASP A 201 13.55 -21.12 -1.32
CA ASP A 201 13.69 -22.44 -0.71
C ASP A 201 13.61 -22.30 0.83
N PHE A 202 12.66 -23.03 1.44
CA PHE A 202 12.35 -22.97 2.86
C PHE A 202 12.55 -24.33 3.56
N ALA A 203 13.29 -25.27 2.96
CA ALA A 203 13.46 -26.61 3.51
C ALA A 203 14.04 -26.58 4.94
N ALA A 204 15.00 -25.69 5.21
CA ALA A 204 15.61 -25.54 6.51
C ALA A 204 14.61 -25.04 7.57
N GLU A 205 13.86 -23.98 7.26
CA GLU A 205 12.85 -23.40 8.15
C GLU A 205 11.71 -24.39 8.43
N LEU A 206 11.27 -25.14 7.41
CA LEU A 206 10.22 -26.15 7.56
C LEU A 206 10.68 -27.35 8.39
N ALA A 207 11.97 -27.73 8.32
CA ALA A 207 12.53 -28.72 9.21
C ALA A 207 12.55 -28.25 10.68
N GLN A 208 12.88 -26.98 10.93
CA GLN A 208 12.83 -26.37 12.26
C GLN A 208 11.39 -26.32 12.81
N VAL A 209 10.42 -25.92 11.97
CA VAL A 209 8.98 -25.95 12.33
C VAL A 209 8.54 -27.36 12.76
N ARG A 210 8.94 -28.39 11.97
CA ARG A 210 8.62 -29.80 12.27
C ARG A 210 9.20 -30.23 13.62
N ALA A 211 10.45 -29.85 13.90
CA ALA A 211 11.12 -30.19 15.15
C ALA A 211 10.47 -29.48 16.35
N ALA A 212 10.07 -28.23 16.18
CA ALA A 212 9.48 -27.38 17.22
C ALA A 212 8.03 -27.77 17.58
N LYS A 213 7.29 -28.41 16.66
CA LYS A 213 5.91 -28.86 16.82
C LYS A 213 4.97 -27.79 17.42
N PRO A 214 4.91 -26.58 16.85
CA PRO A 214 3.97 -25.57 17.30
C PRO A 214 2.53 -26.00 16.94
N GLU A 215 1.54 -25.40 17.60
CA GLU A 215 0.13 -25.58 17.22
C GLU A 215 -0.18 -24.86 15.89
N ALA A 216 0.47 -23.72 15.65
CA ALA A 216 0.35 -23.00 14.38
C ALA A 216 1.69 -22.41 13.92
N VAL A 217 1.79 -22.17 12.60
CA VAL A 217 2.81 -21.31 11.97
C VAL A 217 2.13 -20.06 11.49
N TYR A 218 2.67 -18.91 11.87
CA TYR A 218 2.36 -17.65 11.25
C TYR A 218 3.46 -17.28 10.25
N ALA A 219 3.11 -17.06 8.98
CA ALA A 219 4.09 -16.77 7.95
C ALA A 219 3.67 -15.55 7.10
N PHE A 220 4.45 -14.48 7.18
CA PHE A 220 4.38 -13.37 6.25
C PHE A 220 5.43 -13.55 5.16
N MET A 221 5.02 -13.91 3.96
CA MET A 221 5.88 -14.16 2.79
C MET A 221 5.25 -13.50 1.55
N PRO A 222 5.67 -12.28 1.14
CA PRO A 222 5.06 -11.58 0.02
C PRO A 222 5.50 -12.13 -1.34
N GLY A 223 4.63 -12.04 -2.35
CA GLY A 223 4.92 -12.39 -3.74
C GLY A 223 5.39 -13.83 -3.92
N GLY A 224 6.42 -14.04 -4.72
CA GLY A 224 6.96 -15.39 -5.01
C GLY A 224 7.44 -16.16 -3.78
N MET A 225 7.83 -15.45 -2.70
CA MET A 225 8.15 -16.11 -1.43
C MET A 225 6.93 -16.85 -0.87
N GLY A 226 5.75 -16.20 -0.87
CA GLY A 226 4.50 -16.79 -0.37
C GLY A 226 4.10 -18.03 -1.14
N ILE A 227 4.13 -17.95 -2.46
CA ILE A 227 3.81 -19.06 -3.35
C ILE A 227 4.71 -20.28 -3.04
N ASN A 228 6.03 -20.06 -2.96
CA ASN A 228 6.98 -21.15 -2.72
C ASN A 228 6.88 -21.69 -1.29
N PHE A 229 6.70 -20.82 -0.29
CA PHE A 229 6.54 -21.23 1.09
C PHE A 229 5.33 -22.15 1.27
N VAL A 230 4.15 -21.74 0.79
CA VAL A 230 2.93 -22.53 0.95
C VAL A 230 3.04 -23.87 0.21
N LYS A 231 3.56 -23.88 -1.03
CA LYS A 231 3.78 -25.14 -1.76
C LYS A 231 4.70 -26.11 -1.01
N GLN A 232 5.82 -25.62 -0.47
CA GLN A 232 6.78 -26.44 0.29
C GLN A 232 6.19 -26.87 1.65
N TYR A 233 5.42 -26.00 2.32
CA TYR A 233 4.72 -26.33 3.56
C TYR A 233 3.75 -27.51 3.38
N VAL A 234 2.98 -27.49 2.30
CA VAL A 234 2.05 -28.57 1.93
C VAL A 234 2.82 -29.82 1.51
N ALA A 235 3.82 -29.71 0.65
CA ALA A 235 4.64 -30.82 0.18
C ALA A 235 5.40 -31.51 1.34
N ALA A 236 5.82 -30.75 2.35
CA ALA A 236 6.39 -31.28 3.57
C ALA A 236 5.36 -32.00 4.47
N GLY A 237 4.06 -31.97 4.14
CA GLY A 237 2.99 -32.58 4.92
C GLY A 237 2.67 -31.88 6.23
N LEU A 238 3.22 -30.68 6.48
CA LEU A 238 3.02 -29.94 7.72
C LEU A 238 1.58 -29.46 7.90
N SER A 239 0.88 -29.19 6.80
CA SER A 239 -0.53 -28.77 6.80
C SER A 239 -1.51 -29.78 7.40
N LYS A 240 -1.09 -31.03 7.65
CA LYS A 240 -1.92 -32.07 8.28
C LYS A 240 -2.01 -31.91 9.79
N ASP A 241 -0.94 -31.42 10.41
CA ASP A 241 -0.77 -31.45 11.87
C ASP A 241 -0.60 -30.05 12.48
N ILE A 242 -0.19 -29.05 11.68
CA ILE A 242 0.12 -27.70 12.13
C ILE A 242 -0.71 -26.71 11.33
N GLN A 243 -1.43 -25.83 12.02
CA GLN A 243 -2.24 -24.80 11.39
C GLN A 243 -1.35 -23.77 10.69
N LEU A 244 -1.69 -23.36 9.47
CA LEU A 244 -1.03 -22.25 8.78
C LEU A 244 -1.89 -20.98 8.88
N ILE A 245 -1.33 -19.92 9.43
CA ILE A 245 -1.95 -18.60 9.52
C ILE A 245 -1.16 -17.66 8.61
N LEU A 246 -1.83 -17.04 7.66
CA LEU A 246 -1.24 -16.12 6.69
C LEU A 246 -1.87 -14.73 6.85
N PRO A 247 -1.12 -13.63 6.67
CA PRO A 247 -1.73 -12.33 6.43
C PRO A 247 -2.23 -12.23 5.00
N GLY A 248 -3.07 -11.25 4.71
CA GLY A 248 -3.64 -11.02 3.39
C GLY A 248 -2.62 -10.98 2.24
N PHE A 249 -1.41 -10.54 2.51
CA PHE A 249 -0.32 -10.46 1.51
C PHE A 249 0.31 -11.80 1.14
N SER A 250 0.19 -12.80 1.98
CA SER A 250 0.65 -14.17 1.69
C SER A 250 -0.47 -15.09 1.23
N ALA A 251 -1.69 -14.56 1.17
CA ALA A 251 -2.92 -15.24 0.78
C ALA A 251 -3.76 -14.37 -0.17
N ASP A 252 -3.10 -13.64 -1.06
CA ASP A 252 -3.73 -12.85 -2.11
C ASP A 252 -4.18 -13.73 -3.29
N GLU A 253 -4.90 -13.15 -4.23
CA GLU A 253 -5.50 -13.85 -5.35
C GLU A 253 -4.44 -14.46 -6.29
N ASP A 254 -3.26 -13.84 -6.43
CA ASP A 254 -2.15 -14.41 -7.22
C ASP A 254 -1.55 -15.63 -6.53
N THR A 255 -1.35 -15.56 -5.21
CA THR A 255 -0.89 -16.70 -4.41
C THR A 255 -1.91 -17.83 -4.45
N ILE A 256 -3.20 -17.54 -4.28
CA ILE A 256 -4.29 -18.51 -4.37
C ILE A 256 -4.29 -19.19 -5.74
N LYS A 257 -4.21 -18.44 -6.82
CA LYS A 257 -4.16 -18.96 -8.19
C LYS A 257 -2.94 -19.87 -8.41
N ALA A 258 -1.79 -19.51 -7.88
CA ALA A 258 -0.54 -20.24 -8.10
C ALA A 258 -0.43 -21.52 -7.26
N VAL A 259 -1.05 -21.57 -6.08
CA VAL A 259 -1.02 -22.70 -5.14
C VAL A 259 -2.23 -23.61 -5.33
N GLY A 260 -3.43 -23.05 -5.51
CA GLY A 260 -4.67 -23.78 -5.77
C GLY A 260 -5.36 -24.34 -4.52
N GLU A 261 -6.00 -25.50 -4.68
CA GLU A 261 -6.83 -26.17 -3.64
C GLU A 261 -6.19 -26.28 -2.26
N PRO A 262 -4.87 -26.46 -2.07
CA PRO A 262 -4.27 -26.47 -0.73
C PRO A 262 -4.53 -25.21 0.11
N MET A 263 -4.94 -24.11 -0.52
CA MET A 263 -5.28 -22.88 0.20
C MET A 263 -6.75 -22.82 0.64
N LEU A 264 -7.61 -23.70 0.14
CA LEU A 264 -9.03 -23.71 0.49
C LEU A 264 -9.22 -23.86 2.01
N GLY A 265 -10.04 -22.97 2.58
CA GLY A 265 -10.33 -22.97 4.02
C GLY A 265 -9.29 -22.23 4.88
N LEU A 266 -8.16 -21.76 4.33
CA LEU A 266 -7.22 -20.94 5.09
C LEU A 266 -7.83 -19.56 5.40
N PHE A 267 -7.61 -19.13 6.64
CA PHE A 267 -8.06 -17.83 7.13
C PHE A 267 -6.93 -16.81 7.00
N ASN A 268 -7.30 -15.59 6.64
CA ASN A 268 -6.35 -14.50 6.58
C ASN A 268 -7.04 -13.14 6.80
N PRO A 269 -6.48 -12.22 7.61
CA PRO A 269 -7.01 -10.87 7.75
C PRO A 269 -6.51 -9.94 6.65
N ALA A 270 -7.40 -9.03 6.21
CA ALA A 270 -7.05 -7.90 5.34
C ALA A 270 -8.03 -6.74 5.49
N HIS A 271 -7.76 -5.62 4.82
CA HIS A 271 -8.66 -4.46 4.83
C HIS A 271 -9.67 -4.45 3.67
N TRP A 272 -9.58 -5.40 2.76
CA TRP A 272 -10.44 -5.52 1.60
C TRP A 272 -10.47 -6.97 1.08
N ALA A 273 -11.55 -7.32 0.37
CA ALA A 273 -11.69 -8.56 -0.40
C ALA A 273 -12.54 -8.32 -1.65
N PRO A 274 -12.40 -9.17 -2.70
CA PRO A 274 -13.16 -9.01 -3.95
C PRO A 274 -14.69 -9.09 -3.78
N ASP A 275 -15.18 -9.63 -2.69
CA ASP A 275 -16.60 -9.79 -2.37
C ASP A 275 -17.21 -8.59 -1.62
N PHE A 276 -16.49 -7.48 -1.45
CA PHE A 276 -17.02 -6.30 -0.75
C PHE A 276 -18.26 -5.73 -1.45
N ASP A 277 -19.32 -5.55 -0.65
CA ASP A 277 -20.65 -5.13 -1.12
C ASP A 277 -20.84 -3.60 -1.11
N ASN A 278 -19.88 -2.85 -1.66
CA ASN A 278 -20.05 -1.43 -1.93
C ASN A 278 -19.91 -1.13 -3.43
N ALA A 279 -20.51 -0.05 -3.89
CA ALA A 279 -20.59 0.28 -5.31
C ALA A 279 -19.22 0.45 -5.99
N GLU A 280 -18.25 1.06 -5.28
CA GLU A 280 -16.90 1.29 -5.83
C GLU A 280 -16.13 -0.04 -5.96
N SER A 281 -16.23 -0.93 -4.96
CA SER A 281 -15.60 -2.25 -5.01
C SER A 281 -16.17 -3.10 -6.16
N LYS A 282 -17.49 -3.18 -6.27
CA LYS A 282 -18.15 -3.91 -7.38
C LYS A 282 -17.72 -3.40 -8.74
N ARG A 283 -17.70 -2.08 -8.91
CA ARG A 283 -17.25 -1.42 -10.16
C ARG A 283 -15.80 -1.78 -10.47
N PHE A 284 -14.92 -1.67 -9.48
CA PHE A 284 -13.49 -1.99 -9.60
C PHE A 284 -13.28 -3.45 -10.00
N VAL A 285 -13.86 -4.40 -9.25
CA VAL A 285 -13.71 -5.84 -9.52
C VAL A 285 -14.17 -6.18 -10.93
N ALA A 286 -15.37 -5.76 -11.32
CA ALA A 286 -15.90 -6.03 -12.66
C ALA A 286 -15.04 -5.41 -13.77
N ALA A 287 -14.55 -4.17 -13.58
CA ALA A 287 -13.71 -3.50 -14.57
C ALA A 287 -12.32 -4.14 -14.65
N PHE A 288 -11.73 -4.55 -13.51
CA PHE A 288 -10.43 -5.18 -13.46
C PHE A 288 -10.46 -6.57 -14.13
N GLU A 289 -11.47 -7.38 -13.83
CA GLU A 289 -11.65 -8.69 -14.49
C GLU A 289 -11.83 -8.52 -16.01
N LYS A 290 -12.63 -7.55 -16.43
CA LYS A 290 -12.83 -7.26 -17.86
C LYS A 290 -11.54 -6.85 -18.56
N GLU A 291 -10.71 -6.02 -17.93
CA GLU A 291 -9.51 -5.46 -18.54
C GLU A 291 -8.34 -6.45 -18.53
N TYR A 292 -8.16 -7.18 -17.42
CA TYR A 292 -6.96 -8.00 -17.20
C TYR A 292 -7.22 -9.51 -17.17
N GLY A 293 -8.48 -9.95 -17.25
CA GLY A 293 -8.83 -11.37 -17.30
C GLY A 293 -8.54 -12.17 -16.03
N ARG A 294 -8.39 -11.47 -14.89
CA ARG A 294 -8.10 -12.07 -13.58
C ARG A 294 -8.81 -11.35 -12.44
N ILE A 295 -9.01 -12.03 -11.32
CA ILE A 295 -9.56 -11.44 -10.10
C ILE A 295 -8.53 -10.45 -9.53
N PRO A 296 -8.93 -9.22 -9.14
CA PRO A 296 -7.99 -8.27 -8.55
C PRO A 296 -7.52 -8.72 -7.17
N SER A 297 -6.22 -8.59 -6.90
CA SER A 297 -5.63 -8.78 -5.59
C SER A 297 -5.80 -7.54 -4.69
N ILE A 298 -5.43 -7.67 -3.41
CA ILE A 298 -5.35 -6.52 -2.50
C ILE A 298 -4.39 -5.45 -3.00
N TYR A 299 -3.33 -5.82 -3.74
CA TYR A 299 -2.38 -4.86 -4.31
C TYR A 299 -3.02 -4.05 -5.45
N ALA A 300 -3.83 -4.69 -6.28
CA ALA A 300 -4.60 -4.01 -7.33
C ALA A 300 -5.59 -3.02 -6.71
N ALA A 301 -6.30 -3.43 -5.65
CA ALA A 301 -7.21 -2.56 -4.90
C ALA A 301 -6.48 -1.34 -4.29
N GLN A 302 -5.29 -1.54 -3.74
CA GLN A 302 -4.47 -0.47 -3.17
C GLN A 302 -3.98 0.52 -4.23
N GLY A 303 -3.54 0.03 -5.40
CA GLY A 303 -3.16 0.88 -6.53
C GLY A 303 -4.34 1.72 -7.03
N TYR A 304 -5.51 1.11 -7.15
CA TYR A 304 -6.75 1.79 -7.52
C TYR A 304 -7.12 2.89 -6.52
N ASP A 305 -7.10 2.59 -5.22
CA ASP A 305 -7.38 3.56 -4.15
C ASP A 305 -6.36 4.71 -4.11
N ALA A 306 -5.09 4.45 -4.42
CA ALA A 306 -4.08 5.51 -4.52
C ALA A 306 -4.40 6.51 -5.65
N ALA A 307 -4.87 6.02 -6.81
CA ALA A 307 -5.30 6.87 -7.89
C ALA A 307 -6.55 7.68 -7.52
N LEU A 308 -7.54 7.06 -6.86
CA LEU A 308 -8.75 7.76 -6.38
C LEU A 308 -8.42 8.83 -5.34
N MET A 309 -7.47 8.59 -4.44
CA MET A 309 -7.01 9.56 -3.45
C MET A 309 -6.35 10.76 -4.14
N ILE A 310 -5.47 10.53 -5.11
CA ILE A 310 -4.82 11.58 -5.90
C ILE A 310 -5.87 12.38 -6.69
N ASP A 311 -6.80 11.69 -7.38
CA ASP A 311 -7.91 12.34 -8.12
C ASP A 311 -8.73 13.27 -7.22
N GLY A 312 -9.11 12.80 -6.04
CA GLY A 312 -9.88 13.58 -5.07
C GLY A 312 -9.12 14.83 -4.57
N ALA A 313 -7.84 14.69 -4.31
CA ALA A 313 -7.00 15.82 -3.87
C ALA A 313 -6.86 16.88 -4.96
N ILE A 314 -6.63 16.47 -6.22
CA ILE A 314 -6.51 17.41 -7.36
C ILE A 314 -7.83 18.17 -7.55
N ARG A 315 -8.98 17.50 -7.46
CA ARG A 315 -10.30 18.15 -7.51
C ARG A 315 -10.46 19.17 -6.40
N ALA A 316 -10.08 18.83 -5.17
CA ALA A 316 -10.20 19.70 -4.01
C ALA A 316 -9.37 20.99 -4.15
N VAL A 317 -8.18 20.90 -4.74
CA VAL A 317 -7.33 22.08 -5.01
C VAL A 317 -7.61 22.73 -6.38
N LYS A 318 -8.65 22.26 -7.11
CA LYS A 318 -9.03 22.78 -8.44
C LYS A 318 -7.87 22.80 -9.43
N GLY A 319 -7.07 21.71 -9.46
CA GLY A 319 -5.93 21.54 -10.34
C GLY A 319 -4.65 22.31 -9.95
N ARG A 320 -4.65 23.07 -8.85
CA ARG A 320 -3.48 23.85 -8.39
C ARG A 320 -2.54 22.97 -7.56
N VAL A 321 -1.91 22.00 -8.20
CA VAL A 321 -1.01 21.01 -7.57
C VAL A 321 0.39 21.54 -7.29
N ASP A 322 0.73 22.69 -7.80
CA ASP A 322 1.95 23.46 -7.51
C ASP A 322 1.98 23.95 -6.04
N ASP A 323 0.81 24.24 -5.44
CA ASP A 323 0.68 24.39 -3.99
C ASP A 323 0.71 23.01 -3.31
N ARG A 324 1.94 22.50 -3.11
CA ARG A 324 2.20 21.18 -2.54
C ARG A 324 1.58 21.01 -1.15
N ASP A 325 1.57 22.07 -0.35
CA ASP A 325 0.99 22.03 1.00
C ASP A 325 -0.54 21.93 0.94
N ALA A 326 -1.18 22.66 0.02
CA ALA A 326 -2.62 22.52 -0.20
C ALA A 326 -2.98 21.12 -0.71
N ALA A 327 -2.20 20.57 -1.65
CA ALA A 327 -2.38 19.21 -2.14
C ALA A 327 -2.25 18.17 -1.02
N MET A 328 -1.26 18.30 -0.13
CA MET A 328 -1.10 17.41 1.03
C MET A 328 -2.23 17.55 2.04
N ARG A 329 -2.71 18.78 2.30
CA ARG A 329 -3.91 18.98 3.16
C ARG A 329 -5.14 18.30 2.55
N ALA A 330 -5.32 18.40 1.24
CA ALA A 330 -6.43 17.74 0.54
C ALA A 330 -6.31 16.20 0.58
N LEU A 331 -5.12 15.64 0.40
CA LEU A 331 -4.85 14.20 0.52
C LEU A 331 -5.17 13.68 1.93
N LYS A 332 -4.77 14.39 2.98
CA LYS A 332 -4.95 13.95 4.37
C LYS A 332 -6.33 14.26 4.95
N GLY A 333 -6.93 15.37 4.55
CA GLY A 333 -8.23 15.84 5.08
C GLY A 333 -9.45 15.40 4.27
N GLY A 334 -9.25 14.84 3.08
CA GLY A 334 -10.33 14.40 2.21
C GLY A 334 -11.04 13.15 2.70
N LYS A 335 -12.25 12.91 2.16
CA LYS A 335 -12.93 11.60 2.22
C LYS A 335 -12.71 10.93 0.87
N PRO A 336 -11.65 10.15 0.70
CA PRO A 336 -11.37 9.52 -0.59
C PRO A 336 -12.45 8.48 -0.89
N ARG A 337 -12.88 8.41 -2.15
CA ARG A 337 -13.58 7.22 -2.63
C ARG A 337 -12.64 6.04 -2.52
N SER A 338 -13.14 4.88 -2.13
CA SER A 338 -12.31 3.72 -1.93
C SER A 338 -13.11 2.44 -2.15
N VAL A 339 -12.46 1.42 -2.65
CA VAL A 339 -13.01 0.07 -2.78
C VAL A 339 -13.29 -0.57 -1.41
N ARG A 340 -12.61 -0.12 -0.35
CA ARG A 340 -12.78 -0.64 1.03
C ARG A 340 -13.82 0.12 1.86
N GLY A 341 -14.48 1.12 1.26
CA GLY A 341 -15.45 1.97 1.97
C GLY A 341 -14.77 3.10 2.75
N ASP A 342 -15.41 3.55 3.81
CA ASP A 342 -14.98 4.72 4.57
C ASP A 342 -13.74 4.43 5.43
N TYR A 343 -12.81 5.36 5.38
CA TYR A 343 -11.65 5.43 6.27
C TYR A 343 -11.20 6.89 6.41
N ARG A 344 -10.32 7.17 7.34
CA ARG A 344 -9.76 8.52 7.54
C ARG A 344 -8.25 8.43 7.71
N ILE A 345 -7.56 9.51 7.38
CA ILE A 345 -6.11 9.60 7.56
C ILE A 345 -5.80 10.16 8.94
N ASN A 346 -4.86 9.52 9.64
CA ASN A 346 -4.35 9.96 10.94
C ASN A 346 -3.28 11.05 10.78
N ASN A 347 -2.85 11.67 11.88
CA ASN A 347 -1.83 12.73 11.90
C ASN A 347 -0.50 12.32 11.23
N ASN A 348 -0.12 11.04 11.34
CA ASN A 348 1.10 10.48 10.74
C ASN A 348 0.95 10.12 9.24
N GLY A 349 -0.20 10.40 8.62
CA GLY A 349 -0.46 10.10 7.21
C GLY A 349 -0.90 8.66 6.94
N PHE A 350 -1.12 7.83 7.95
CA PHE A 350 -1.64 6.48 7.78
C PHE A 350 -3.15 6.39 8.01
N PRO A 351 -3.84 5.40 7.38
CA PRO A 351 -5.28 5.28 7.54
C PRO A 351 -5.68 4.70 8.90
N ILE A 352 -6.76 5.23 9.44
CA ILE A 352 -7.57 4.59 10.49
C ILE A 352 -8.68 3.86 9.76
N GLN A 353 -8.67 2.54 9.79
CA GLN A 353 -9.52 1.68 8.96
C GLN A 353 -9.92 0.38 9.65
N SER A 354 -10.86 -0.34 9.06
CA SER A 354 -11.25 -1.66 9.55
C SER A 354 -10.40 -2.76 8.91
N TYR A 355 -10.22 -3.85 9.66
CA TYR A 355 -9.59 -5.09 9.20
C TYR A 355 -10.58 -6.24 9.34
N TYR A 356 -10.69 -7.04 8.29
CA TYR A 356 -11.68 -8.09 8.18
C TYR A 356 -11.02 -9.46 8.17
N LEU A 357 -11.64 -10.43 8.79
CA LEU A 357 -11.29 -11.82 8.63
C LEU A 357 -11.83 -12.32 7.30
N ARG A 358 -10.98 -12.96 6.54
CA ARG A 358 -11.33 -13.62 5.28
C ARG A 358 -11.05 -15.11 5.37
N VAL A 359 -11.76 -15.88 4.56
CA VAL A 359 -11.50 -17.31 4.31
C VAL A 359 -11.37 -17.53 2.82
N ILE A 360 -10.43 -18.36 2.42
CA ILE A 360 -10.34 -18.77 1.02
C ILE A 360 -11.43 -19.78 0.73
N GLY A 361 -12.35 -19.42 -0.14
CA GLY A 361 -13.53 -20.19 -0.53
C GLY A 361 -13.73 -20.18 -2.03
N LYS A 362 -14.82 -20.81 -2.50
CA LYS A 362 -15.18 -20.80 -3.93
C LYS A 362 -16.27 -19.77 -4.19
N ASP A 363 -16.14 -19.00 -5.27
CA ASP A 363 -17.18 -18.14 -5.77
C ASP A 363 -18.28 -18.95 -6.53
N ALA A 364 -19.26 -18.26 -7.09
CA ALA A 364 -20.33 -18.87 -7.86
C ALA A 364 -19.84 -19.59 -9.14
N GLN A 365 -18.66 -19.25 -9.64
CA GLN A 365 -18.02 -19.88 -10.78
C GLN A 365 -17.06 -21.00 -10.40
N GLY A 366 -16.96 -21.34 -9.11
CA GLY A 366 -16.06 -22.37 -8.56
C GLY A 366 -14.59 -21.92 -8.45
N ARG A 367 -14.27 -20.64 -8.68
CA ARG A 367 -12.91 -20.11 -8.54
C ARG A 367 -12.58 -19.87 -7.07
N LEU A 368 -11.35 -20.17 -6.68
CA LEU A 368 -10.85 -19.84 -5.34
C LEU A 368 -10.66 -18.34 -5.20
N ILE A 369 -11.27 -17.75 -4.17
CA ILE A 369 -11.18 -16.32 -3.84
C ILE A 369 -11.15 -16.11 -2.33
N ASN A 370 -10.68 -14.96 -1.88
CA ASN A 370 -10.90 -14.51 -0.52
C ASN A 370 -12.36 -14.06 -0.31
N LYS A 371 -13.01 -14.60 0.71
CA LYS A 371 -14.37 -14.22 1.15
C LYS A 371 -14.33 -13.59 2.52
N THR A 372 -15.00 -12.48 2.69
CA THR A 372 -15.14 -11.79 3.97
C THR A 372 -16.14 -12.53 4.87
N ILE A 373 -15.74 -12.83 6.10
CA ILE A 373 -16.57 -13.57 7.06
C ILE A 373 -16.80 -12.83 8.38
N GLY A 374 -16.12 -11.71 8.61
CA GLY A 374 -16.31 -10.91 9.83
C GLY A 374 -15.30 -9.78 9.94
N THR A 375 -15.46 -8.94 10.96
CA THR A 375 -14.56 -7.85 11.29
C THR A 375 -13.65 -8.25 12.45
N VAL A 376 -12.34 -8.09 12.29
CA VAL A 376 -11.36 -8.28 13.38
C VAL A 376 -11.20 -6.98 14.16
N PHE A 377 -10.97 -5.88 13.45
CA PHE A 377 -10.86 -4.54 14.02
C PHE A 377 -11.75 -3.56 13.26
N ALA A 378 -12.46 -2.71 14.00
CA ALA A 378 -13.21 -1.58 13.45
C ALA A 378 -12.46 -0.28 13.75
N ASN A 379 -12.25 0.58 12.73
CA ASN A 379 -11.58 1.88 12.89
C ASN A 379 -10.23 1.80 13.63
N HIS A 380 -9.41 0.83 13.28
CA HIS A 380 -8.13 0.58 13.90
C HIS A 380 -7.07 1.58 13.42
N ALA A 381 -6.36 2.19 14.36
CA ALA A 381 -5.22 3.07 14.10
C ALA A 381 -3.91 2.31 14.40
N ASP A 382 -2.84 2.68 13.71
CA ASP A 382 -1.52 2.12 13.97
C ASP A 382 -0.97 2.54 15.34
N ALA A 383 -0.03 1.76 15.88
CA ALA A 383 0.53 1.95 17.20
C ALA A 383 1.48 3.16 17.31
N TYR A 384 1.93 3.72 16.16
CA TYR A 384 3.00 4.71 16.09
C TYR A 384 2.52 6.16 15.98
N ALA A 385 1.25 6.39 15.67
CA ALA A 385 0.70 7.72 15.39
C ALA A 385 0.97 8.75 16.50
N LYS A 386 1.00 8.31 17.78
CA LYS A 386 1.32 9.17 18.93
C LYS A 386 2.77 9.64 18.99
N GLU A 387 3.69 8.98 18.29
CA GLU A 387 5.10 9.35 18.21
C GLU A 387 5.36 10.38 17.12
N CYS A 388 4.42 10.54 16.17
CA CYS A 388 4.49 11.53 15.12
C CYS A 388 4.22 12.93 15.67
N LYS A 389 5.16 13.87 15.45
CA LYS A 389 5.09 15.24 15.94
C LYS A 389 4.40 16.20 14.97
N LEU A 390 3.90 15.72 13.82
CA LEU A 390 3.12 16.53 12.89
C LEU A 390 1.79 16.91 13.54
N LYS A 391 1.43 18.19 13.41
CA LYS A 391 0.16 18.75 13.91
C LYS A 391 -0.91 18.74 12.83
#